data_a6d9eb5d1680056d9497ef0c35697aab
#
_entry.id   a6d9eb5d1680056d9497ef0c35697aab
#
_cell.length_a   1.000
_cell.length_b   1.000
_cell.length_c   1.000
_cell.angle_alpha   90.00
_cell.angle_beta   90.00
_cell.angle_gamma   90.00
#
_symmetry.space_group_name_H-M   'P 1'
#
loop_
_entity.id
_entity.type
_entity.pdbx_description
1 polymer ?
#
loop_
_entity_poly.entity_id
_entity_poly.type
_entity_poly.pdbx_seq_one_letter_code
_entity_poly.pdbx_strand_id
1 'polypeptide(L)'
;MRYESCVTSLSWIPSEAVTGATRTAFDSGFTHYDDPPPAELGGIEELRAADRFRFANVLRAWIEVDDSGGITGGGYDGSGIMGATTLRVGGLSHTFQAVALPDMQRTPEHGEGWMRFVQTTGGRTAIPAPRPVRRRPFIQWQAPLVWTTLSLTLHADGRAEYSVTGASRFPRHWIYDADGRLAHKSGLTDYANWTRVSFGRHTPWGDEDSPALVTAVETALEQALSVQLMHGAAKPRITQLQPGGELVRQGDFGQDIYLVLDGVIRVERDGTRLAEYGPGAMLGERAALEGGTRTSTLVAVTRCRVASVPAVQLDLSDLAELATGHRREEGVRG
;
A
#
# COMPACT_ATOMS: atom_id res chain seq x y z
N MET A 1 5.83 23.57 -25.81
CA MET A 1 4.67 22.77 -25.38
C MET A 1 4.87 22.40 -23.92
N ARG A 2 3.77 22.32 -23.08
CA ARG A 2 3.90 21.92 -21.67
C ARG A 2 3.23 20.58 -21.47
N TYR A 3 3.95 19.63 -20.85
CA TYR A 3 3.42 18.36 -20.37
C TYR A 3 3.42 18.37 -18.85
N GLU A 4 2.34 17.87 -18.27
CA GLU A 4 2.20 17.73 -16.83
C GLU A 4 1.57 16.39 -16.47
N SER A 5 1.92 15.86 -15.30
CA SER A 5 1.31 14.66 -14.74
C SER A 5 1.37 14.71 -13.22
N CYS A 6 0.63 13.80 -12.58
CA CYS A 6 0.69 13.64 -11.14
C CYS A 6 0.66 12.17 -10.74
N VAL A 7 1.15 11.91 -9.55
CA VAL A 7 1.00 10.64 -8.85
C VAL A 7 0.70 10.93 -7.39
N THR A 8 -0.26 10.22 -6.82
CA THR A 8 -0.67 10.40 -5.43
C THR A 8 -0.51 9.11 -4.65
N SER A 9 0.16 9.16 -3.50
CA SER A 9 0.08 8.08 -2.54
C SER A 9 -0.85 8.47 -1.39
N LEU A 10 -1.70 7.54 -0.96
CA LEU A 10 -2.64 7.74 0.13
C LEU A 10 -2.43 6.64 1.17
N SER A 11 -2.23 7.03 2.42
CA SER A 11 -1.87 6.14 3.52
C SER A 11 -3.03 5.98 4.49
N TRP A 12 -3.43 4.73 4.76
CA TRP A 12 -4.59 4.39 5.56
C TRP A 12 -4.32 3.18 6.47
N ILE A 13 -5.11 3.01 7.53
CA ILE A 13 -4.93 1.98 8.55
C ILE A 13 -5.97 0.86 8.39
N PRO A 14 -5.66 -0.24 7.69
CA PRO A 14 -6.55 -1.38 7.59
C PRO A 14 -6.63 -2.16 8.91
N SER A 15 -7.79 -2.75 9.19
CA SER A 15 -8.05 -3.48 10.43
C SER A 15 -7.11 -4.68 10.66
N GLU A 16 -6.74 -5.35 9.59
CA GLU A 16 -5.86 -6.52 9.63
C GLU A 16 -4.38 -6.17 9.87
N ALA A 17 -3.98 -4.92 9.64
CA ALA A 17 -2.58 -4.52 9.76
C ALA A 17 -2.16 -4.22 11.21
N VAL A 18 -3.09 -3.83 12.08
CA VAL A 18 -2.80 -3.53 13.49
C VAL A 18 -2.76 -4.81 14.31
N THR A 19 -1.65 -5.03 15.03
CA THR A 19 -1.43 -6.25 15.83
C THR A 19 -0.98 -5.94 17.26
N GLY A 20 -1.06 -6.95 18.13
CA GLY A 20 -0.61 -6.82 19.52
C GLY A 20 -1.57 -6.00 20.42
N ALA A 21 -1.06 -5.49 21.53
CA ALA A 21 -1.86 -4.77 22.53
C ALA A 21 -2.55 -3.50 21.96
N THR A 22 -1.96 -2.86 20.96
CA THR A 22 -2.54 -1.66 20.33
C THR A 22 -3.84 -1.97 19.61
N ARG A 23 -4.02 -3.19 19.11
CA ARG A 23 -5.28 -3.64 18.51
C ARG A 23 -6.46 -3.49 19.46
N THR A 24 -6.26 -3.70 20.75
CA THR A 24 -7.30 -3.53 21.77
C THR A 24 -7.88 -2.11 21.77
N ALA A 25 -7.06 -1.08 21.54
CA ALA A 25 -7.53 0.30 21.46
C ALA A 25 -8.44 0.53 20.23
N PHE A 26 -8.14 -0.10 19.12
CA PHE A 26 -8.99 -0.06 17.92
C PHE A 26 -10.28 -0.88 18.13
N ASP A 27 -10.17 -2.10 18.61
CA ASP A 27 -11.31 -3.02 18.80
C ASP A 27 -12.27 -2.53 19.87
N SER A 28 -11.80 -1.75 20.86
CA SER A 28 -12.64 -1.12 21.91
C SER A 28 -13.25 0.22 21.50
N GLY A 29 -12.96 0.71 20.27
CA GLY A 29 -13.50 1.95 19.76
C GLY A 29 -12.85 3.23 20.28
N PHE A 30 -11.70 3.13 20.97
CA PHE A 30 -10.92 4.31 21.36
C PHE A 30 -10.38 5.06 20.14
N THR A 31 -10.03 4.32 19.10
CA THR A 31 -9.70 4.83 17.77
C THR A 31 -10.34 3.94 16.72
N HIS A 32 -10.25 4.30 15.45
CA HIS A 32 -10.89 3.54 14.39
C HIS A 32 -9.87 3.09 13.33
N TYR A 33 -10.20 2.01 12.66
CA TYR A 33 -9.59 1.63 11.40
C TYR A 33 -10.15 2.52 10.30
N ASP A 34 -9.35 2.74 9.27
CA ASP A 34 -9.85 3.41 8.08
C ASP A 34 -10.58 2.39 7.20
N ASP A 35 -11.67 2.82 6.57
CA ASP A 35 -12.21 2.08 5.45
C ASP A 35 -11.25 2.15 4.25
N PRO A 36 -11.20 1.13 3.39
CA PRO A 36 -10.40 1.20 2.19
C PRO A 36 -10.70 2.49 1.40
N PRO A 37 -9.68 3.21 0.94
CA PRO A 37 -9.87 4.33 0.05
C PRO A 37 -10.59 3.89 -1.24
N PRO A 38 -11.24 4.79 -1.97
CA PRO A 38 -11.92 4.45 -3.23
C PRO A 38 -10.90 4.04 -4.31
N ALA A 39 -11.34 3.20 -5.26
CA ALA A 39 -10.52 2.82 -6.41
C ALA A 39 -10.27 4.00 -7.38
N GLU A 40 -11.16 4.96 -7.40
CA GLU A 40 -11.01 6.23 -8.11
C GLU A 40 -10.97 7.36 -7.09
N LEU A 41 -9.86 8.09 -7.07
CA LEU A 41 -9.62 9.18 -6.14
C LEU A 41 -10.42 10.41 -6.57
N GLY A 42 -11.42 10.76 -5.77
CA GLY A 42 -12.14 12.03 -5.89
C GLY A 42 -11.36 13.18 -5.23
N GLY A 43 -12.07 14.10 -4.61
CA GLY A 43 -11.46 15.20 -3.87
C GLY A 43 -10.68 14.71 -2.63
N ILE A 44 -9.36 14.94 -2.59
CA ILE A 44 -8.53 14.58 -1.43
C ILE A 44 -8.98 15.33 -0.17
N GLU A 45 -9.39 16.57 -0.30
CA GLU A 45 -9.88 17.39 0.82
C GLU A 45 -11.20 16.85 1.41
N GLU A 46 -12.05 16.28 0.58
CA GLU A 46 -13.28 15.61 1.03
C GLU A 46 -12.94 14.35 1.84
N LEU A 47 -12.00 13.55 1.35
CA LEU A 47 -11.50 12.37 2.08
C LEU A 47 -10.81 12.77 3.39
N ARG A 48 -10.10 13.89 3.40
CA ARG A 48 -9.48 14.46 4.60
C ARG A 48 -10.53 14.89 5.62
N ALA A 49 -11.53 15.62 5.19
CA ALA A 49 -12.62 16.08 6.04
C ALA A 49 -13.44 14.91 6.62
N ALA A 50 -13.54 13.82 5.87
CA ALA A 50 -14.20 12.59 6.30
C ALA A 50 -13.29 11.65 7.14
N ASP A 51 -12.06 12.06 7.48
CA ASP A 51 -11.05 11.28 8.25
C ASP A 51 -10.77 9.89 7.65
N ARG A 52 -10.69 9.82 6.30
CA ARG A 52 -10.56 8.57 5.54
C ARG A 52 -9.12 8.15 5.25
N PHE A 53 -8.13 8.94 5.62
CA PHE A 53 -6.71 8.61 5.49
C PHE A 53 -5.85 9.32 6.54
N ARG A 54 -4.64 8.82 6.73
CA ARG A 54 -3.67 9.37 7.70
C ARG A 54 -2.69 10.32 7.05
N PHE A 55 -2.36 10.10 5.79
CA PHE A 55 -1.38 10.89 5.07
C PHE A 55 -1.55 10.70 3.55
N ALA A 56 -1.35 11.76 2.78
CA ALA A 56 -1.25 11.71 1.32
C ALA A 56 0.00 12.45 0.86
N ASN A 57 0.69 11.90 -0.13
CA ASN A 57 1.76 12.56 -0.87
C ASN A 57 1.27 12.78 -2.30
N VAL A 58 1.15 14.04 -2.70
CA VAL A 58 0.75 14.44 -4.04
C VAL A 58 1.99 14.98 -4.74
N LEU A 59 2.56 14.22 -5.64
CA LEU A 59 3.63 14.69 -6.52
C LEU A 59 3.01 15.10 -7.85
N ARG A 60 2.96 16.38 -8.13
CA ARG A 60 2.61 16.96 -9.42
C ARG A 60 3.85 17.62 -10.00
N ALA A 61 4.13 17.36 -11.29
CA ALA A 61 5.27 17.94 -11.97
C ALA A 61 4.93 18.28 -13.42
N TRP A 62 5.73 19.14 -13.99
CA TRP A 62 5.58 19.57 -15.37
C TRP A 62 6.95 19.77 -16.04
N ILE A 63 6.96 19.68 -17.38
CA ILE A 63 8.09 20.02 -18.24
C ILE A 63 7.63 20.93 -19.37
N GLU A 64 8.52 21.77 -19.86
CA GLU A 64 8.37 22.55 -21.08
C GLU A 64 9.26 21.97 -22.17
N VAL A 65 8.68 21.80 -23.36
CA VAL A 65 9.36 21.21 -24.51
C VAL A 65 9.30 22.20 -25.67
N ASP A 66 10.42 22.47 -26.31
CA ASP A 66 10.51 23.30 -27.51
C ASP A 66 10.04 22.57 -28.77
N ASP A 67 10.05 23.28 -29.89
CA ASP A 67 9.59 22.74 -31.19
C ASP A 67 10.54 21.66 -31.76
N SER A 68 11.77 21.57 -31.24
CA SER A 68 12.74 20.52 -31.61
C SER A 68 12.61 19.25 -30.75
N GLY A 69 11.73 19.24 -29.75
CA GLY A 69 11.57 18.15 -28.80
C GLY A 69 12.53 18.22 -27.62
N GLY A 70 13.28 19.30 -27.47
CA GLY A 70 14.19 19.53 -26.35
C GLY A 70 13.45 20.04 -25.12
N ILE A 71 13.79 19.49 -23.92
CA ILE A 71 13.23 19.97 -22.64
C ILE A 71 13.95 21.26 -22.27
N THR A 72 13.18 22.35 -22.15
CA THR A 72 13.68 23.69 -21.84
C THR A 72 13.51 24.10 -20.37
N GLY A 73 12.62 23.40 -19.64
CA GLY A 73 12.38 23.66 -18.22
C GLY A 73 11.46 22.61 -17.60
N GLY A 74 11.34 22.65 -16.29
CA GLY A 74 10.43 21.79 -15.55
C GLY A 74 10.38 22.16 -14.07
N GLY A 75 9.37 21.70 -13.37
CA GLY A 75 9.19 22.00 -11.95
C GLY A 75 8.19 21.12 -11.24
N TYR A 76 8.12 21.32 -9.93
CA TYR A 76 7.18 20.68 -9.01
C TYR A 76 5.97 21.56 -8.73
N ASP A 77 4.85 20.91 -8.49
CA ASP A 77 3.62 21.53 -7.96
C ASP A 77 2.91 20.48 -7.07
N GLY A 78 3.58 19.99 -6.05
CA GLY A 78 3.09 18.93 -5.19
C GLY A 78 3.37 19.19 -3.71
N SER A 79 2.62 18.51 -2.84
CA SER A 79 2.74 18.65 -1.39
C SER A 79 2.26 17.43 -0.62
N GLY A 80 2.68 17.36 0.66
CA GLY A 80 2.14 16.42 1.64
C GLY A 80 0.85 16.93 2.29
N ILE A 81 -0.14 16.06 2.43
CA ILE A 81 -1.40 16.35 3.12
C ILE A 81 -1.54 15.41 4.30
N MET A 82 -1.64 15.96 5.52
CA MET A 82 -1.76 15.18 6.74
C MET A 82 -3.23 15.08 7.18
N GLY A 83 -3.65 13.87 7.51
CA GLY A 83 -4.91 13.59 8.21
C GLY A 83 -4.74 13.69 9.73
N ALA A 84 -5.81 13.95 10.46
CA ALA A 84 -5.85 13.94 11.91
C ALA A 84 -6.19 12.55 12.45
N THR A 85 -6.06 12.34 13.76
CA THR A 85 -6.50 11.13 14.44
C THR A 85 -7.41 11.49 15.62
N THR A 86 -8.65 11.02 15.59
CA THR A 86 -9.63 11.32 16.64
C THR A 86 -9.77 10.13 17.59
N LEU A 87 -9.60 10.38 18.88
CA LEU A 87 -9.95 9.46 19.96
C LEU A 87 -11.36 9.75 20.47
N ARG A 88 -12.11 8.69 20.74
CA ARG A 88 -13.45 8.76 21.35
C ARG A 88 -13.51 7.90 22.58
N VAL A 89 -13.90 8.50 23.71
CA VAL A 89 -14.03 7.81 25.00
C VAL A 89 -15.30 8.29 25.70
N GLY A 90 -16.29 7.42 25.85
CA GLY A 90 -17.48 7.71 26.64
C GLY A 90 -18.23 8.99 26.27
N GLY A 91 -18.34 9.32 24.99
CA GLY A 91 -18.99 10.54 24.51
C GLY A 91 -18.08 11.77 24.44
N LEU A 92 -16.84 11.68 24.91
CA LEU A 92 -15.80 12.68 24.71
C LEU A 92 -14.98 12.34 23.46
N SER A 93 -14.67 13.34 22.66
CA SER A 93 -13.76 13.19 21.52
C SER A 93 -12.57 14.14 21.65
N HIS A 94 -11.39 13.66 21.32
CA HIS A 94 -10.19 14.48 21.24
C HIS A 94 -9.45 14.19 19.94
N THR A 95 -9.20 15.23 19.15
CA THR A 95 -8.48 15.11 17.87
C THR A 95 -7.02 15.50 18.04
N PHE A 96 -6.14 14.54 17.79
CA PHE A 96 -4.70 14.77 17.72
C PHE A 96 -4.36 15.30 16.33
N GLN A 97 -3.89 16.55 16.29
CA GLN A 97 -3.42 17.16 15.06
C GLN A 97 -2.13 16.48 14.60
N ALA A 98 -2.06 16.18 13.33
CA ALA A 98 -0.83 15.70 12.73
C ALA A 98 0.17 16.86 12.55
N VAL A 99 1.45 16.53 12.59
CA VAL A 99 2.56 17.48 12.37
C VAL A 99 3.25 17.09 11.07
N ALA A 100 3.09 17.93 10.05
CA ALA A 100 3.82 17.77 8.80
C ALA A 100 5.32 18.05 9.01
N LEU A 101 6.16 17.24 8.38
CA LEU A 101 7.59 17.56 8.21
C LEU A 101 7.80 18.31 6.89
N PRO A 102 8.90 19.06 6.73
CA PRO A 102 9.19 19.75 5.49
C PRO A 102 9.23 18.78 4.30
N ASP A 103 8.55 19.12 3.22
CA ASP A 103 8.62 18.36 1.99
C ASP A 103 10.05 18.43 1.42
N MET A 104 10.57 17.29 0.98
CA MET A 104 11.89 17.19 0.36
C MET A 104 11.72 16.95 -1.13
N GLN A 105 11.97 17.99 -1.90
CA GLN A 105 12.03 17.96 -3.36
C GLN A 105 13.48 17.96 -3.81
N ARG A 106 13.93 16.84 -4.38
CA ARG A 106 15.31 16.74 -4.90
C ARG A 106 15.43 17.53 -6.19
N THR A 107 16.61 18.06 -6.48
CA THR A 107 16.90 18.64 -7.80
C THR A 107 16.50 17.65 -8.88
N PRO A 108 15.66 18.03 -9.87
CA PRO A 108 15.23 17.14 -10.92
C PRO A 108 16.43 16.55 -11.67
N GLU A 109 16.39 15.24 -11.89
CA GLU A 109 17.32 14.54 -12.77
C GLU A 109 16.81 14.67 -14.20
N HIS A 110 17.70 14.87 -15.16
CA HIS A 110 17.32 14.97 -16.56
C HIS A 110 18.28 14.19 -17.46
N GLY A 111 17.73 13.67 -18.55
CA GLY A 111 18.47 13.02 -19.62
C GLY A 111 17.94 13.45 -20.97
N GLU A 112 18.37 12.78 -22.03
CA GLU A 112 17.87 13.06 -23.37
C GLU A 112 16.38 12.73 -23.47
N GLY A 113 15.55 13.77 -23.62
CA GLY A 113 14.11 13.64 -23.79
C GLY A 113 13.32 13.26 -22.53
N TRP A 114 13.89 13.35 -21.33
CA TRP A 114 13.14 13.10 -20.09
C TRP A 114 13.64 13.93 -18.89
N MET A 115 12.74 14.16 -17.95
CA MET A 115 13.04 14.76 -16.64
C MET A 115 12.34 14.00 -15.52
N ARG A 116 13.09 13.69 -14.45
CA ARG A 116 12.60 12.96 -13.28
C ARG A 116 12.53 13.86 -12.06
N PHE A 117 11.39 13.80 -11.39
CA PHE A 117 11.09 14.51 -10.16
C PHE A 117 10.95 13.51 -9.02
N VAL A 118 11.56 13.80 -7.87
CA VAL A 118 11.49 12.94 -6.68
C VAL A 118 11.07 13.79 -5.50
N GLN A 119 9.95 13.40 -4.87
CA GLN A 119 9.41 14.09 -3.71
C GLN A 119 9.22 13.13 -2.55
N THR A 120 9.75 13.49 -1.39
CA THR A 120 9.45 12.84 -0.13
C THR A 120 8.63 13.77 0.73
N THR A 121 7.47 13.29 1.17
CA THR A 121 6.63 13.99 2.13
C THR A 121 6.22 13.06 3.25
N GLY A 122 5.81 13.63 4.37
CA GLY A 122 5.37 12.86 5.52
C GLY A 122 5.27 13.71 6.77
N GLY A 123 5.09 13.04 7.88
CA GLY A 123 4.98 13.71 9.16
C GLY A 123 4.58 12.77 10.29
N ARG A 124 4.27 13.35 11.43
CA ARG A 124 3.82 12.62 12.61
C ARG A 124 2.32 12.62 12.67
N THR A 125 1.75 11.43 12.63
CA THR A 125 0.29 11.22 12.70
C THR A 125 -0.02 10.09 13.66
N ALA A 126 -1.30 9.83 13.89
CA ALA A 126 -1.82 8.86 14.86
C ALA A 126 -1.59 9.27 16.33
N ILE A 127 -1.95 8.39 17.24
CA ILE A 127 -1.91 8.64 18.68
C ILE A 127 -0.46 8.62 19.17
N PRO A 128 -0.03 9.62 19.94
CA PRO A 128 1.27 9.59 20.59
C PRO A 128 1.41 8.37 21.51
N ALA A 129 2.52 7.67 21.42
CA ALA A 129 2.85 6.52 22.24
C ALA A 129 4.09 6.81 23.12
N PRO A 130 4.20 6.20 24.30
CA PRO A 130 5.37 6.34 25.16
C PRO A 130 6.58 5.65 24.52
N ARG A 131 7.72 6.32 24.53
CA ARG A 131 8.97 5.85 23.95
C ARG A 131 10.12 5.95 24.92
N PRO A 132 10.93 4.91 25.05
CA PRO A 132 12.18 5.01 25.78
C PRO A 132 13.15 5.96 25.04
N VAL A 133 13.72 6.89 25.78
CA VAL A 133 14.79 7.77 25.34
C VAL A 133 16.00 7.64 26.26
N ARG A 134 17.22 7.90 25.73
CA ARG A 134 18.45 7.74 26.50
C ARG A 134 18.67 8.82 27.58
N ARG A 135 17.94 9.93 27.49
CA ARG A 135 18.05 11.06 28.44
C ARG A 135 16.81 11.13 29.32
N ARG A 136 16.96 11.66 30.54
CA ARG A 136 15.81 11.91 31.43
C ARG A 136 14.76 12.79 30.73
N PRO A 137 13.45 12.49 30.87
CA PRO A 137 12.83 11.57 31.83
C PRO A 137 12.80 10.09 31.39
N PHE A 138 13.62 9.65 30.43
CA PHE A 138 13.73 8.30 29.88
C PHE A 138 12.52 7.82 29.08
N ILE A 139 11.41 8.55 29.09
CA ILE A 139 10.20 8.30 28.31
C ILE A 139 9.74 9.64 27.70
N GLN A 140 9.46 9.62 26.42
CA GLN A 140 8.78 10.70 25.68
C GLN A 140 7.52 10.17 25.01
N TRP A 141 6.48 10.99 24.99
CA TRP A 141 5.28 10.75 24.18
C TRP A 141 5.50 11.36 22.81
N GLN A 142 5.38 10.52 21.77
CA GLN A 142 5.63 10.97 20.41
C GLN A 142 4.73 10.24 19.44
N ALA A 143 4.12 10.96 18.50
CA ALA A 143 3.41 10.36 17.40
C ALA A 143 4.40 9.73 16.41
N PRO A 144 4.05 8.58 15.83
CA PRO A 144 4.91 7.90 14.87
C PRO A 144 5.00 8.66 13.54
N LEU A 145 6.05 8.38 12.79
CA LEU A 145 6.33 8.99 11.51
C LEU A 145 5.76 8.14 10.37
N VAL A 146 5.04 8.81 9.48
CA VAL A 146 4.50 8.25 8.23
C VAL A 146 5.09 9.04 7.06
N TRP A 147 5.52 8.36 6.01
CA TRP A 147 6.10 9.02 4.85
C TRP A 147 6.09 8.14 3.61
N THR A 148 6.15 8.78 2.44
CA THR A 148 6.40 8.14 1.14
C THR A 148 7.34 8.99 0.31
N THR A 149 8.15 8.34 -0.54
CA THR A 149 8.96 8.96 -1.58
C THR A 149 8.42 8.53 -2.93
N LEU A 150 7.91 9.48 -3.69
CA LEU A 150 7.40 9.28 -5.04
C LEU A 150 8.42 9.77 -6.07
N SER A 151 8.50 9.06 -7.18
CA SER A 151 9.25 9.46 -8.38
C SER A 151 8.28 9.56 -9.55
N LEU A 152 8.36 10.67 -10.30
CA LEU A 152 7.60 10.92 -11.53
C LEU A 152 8.57 11.32 -12.63
N THR A 153 8.60 10.57 -13.73
CA THR A 153 9.41 10.87 -14.90
C THR A 153 8.49 11.32 -16.03
N LEU A 154 8.75 12.51 -16.56
CA LEU A 154 8.05 13.06 -17.72
C LEU A 154 8.96 13.01 -18.93
N HIS A 155 8.43 12.58 -20.06
CA HIS A 155 9.13 12.48 -21.34
C HIS A 155 8.68 13.59 -22.28
N ALA A 156 9.60 14.01 -23.15
CA ALA A 156 9.33 15.04 -24.17
C ALA A 156 8.25 14.64 -25.20
N ASP A 157 7.93 13.36 -25.29
CA ASP A 157 6.82 12.82 -26.09
C ASP A 157 5.47 12.82 -25.37
N GLY A 158 5.41 13.34 -24.13
CA GLY A 158 4.21 13.40 -23.30
C GLY A 158 3.95 12.16 -22.44
N ARG A 159 4.77 11.12 -22.52
CA ARG A 159 4.68 9.95 -21.65
C ARG A 159 5.04 10.32 -20.22
N ALA A 160 4.36 9.70 -19.25
CA ALA A 160 4.67 9.81 -17.83
C ALA A 160 4.86 8.42 -17.22
N GLU A 161 5.90 8.28 -16.38
CA GLU A 161 6.18 7.08 -15.62
C GLU A 161 6.33 7.44 -14.14
N TYR A 162 5.78 6.64 -13.25
CA TYR A 162 5.86 6.92 -11.81
C TYR A 162 6.20 5.66 -11.02
N SER A 163 6.80 5.87 -9.85
CA SER A 163 7.10 4.79 -8.90
C SER A 163 7.15 5.30 -7.47
N VAL A 164 6.98 4.38 -6.51
CA VAL A 164 7.28 4.61 -5.09
C VAL A 164 8.68 4.08 -4.82
N THR A 165 9.60 4.96 -4.50
CA THR A 165 10.99 4.62 -4.26
C THR A 165 11.31 4.44 -2.77
N GLY A 166 10.40 4.89 -1.88
CA GLY A 166 10.50 4.70 -0.45
C GLY A 166 9.17 4.90 0.26
N ALA A 167 8.97 4.21 1.38
CA ALA A 167 7.79 4.37 2.22
C ALA A 167 8.02 3.88 3.65
N SER A 168 7.30 4.47 4.60
CA SER A 168 7.18 3.89 5.94
C SER A 168 6.49 2.54 5.86
N ARG A 169 6.85 1.59 6.76
CA ARG A 169 6.29 0.22 6.74
C ARG A 169 4.84 0.14 7.22
N PHE A 170 4.32 1.21 7.72
CA PHE A 170 2.96 1.38 8.18
C PHE A 170 2.64 2.89 8.15
N PRO A 171 1.41 3.31 7.82
CA PRO A 171 0.23 2.56 7.38
C PRO A 171 0.40 1.86 6.02
N ARG A 172 -0.67 1.34 5.47
CA ARG A 172 -0.70 0.86 4.09
C ARG A 172 -0.76 2.04 3.14
N HIS A 173 0.01 1.99 2.05
CA HIS A 173 0.08 3.06 1.05
C HIS A 173 -0.53 2.58 -0.26
N TRP A 174 -1.53 3.29 -0.73
CA TRP A 174 -2.14 3.10 -2.03
C TRP A 174 -1.71 4.22 -2.97
N ILE A 175 -1.39 3.88 -4.22
CA ILE A 175 -0.81 4.79 -5.20
C ILE A 175 -1.76 4.93 -6.37
N TYR A 176 -2.09 6.17 -6.69
CA TYR A 176 -3.01 6.56 -7.75
C TYR A 176 -2.25 7.23 -8.88
N ASP A 177 -2.65 6.92 -10.11
CA ASP A 177 -2.11 7.52 -11.33
C ASP A 177 -2.63 8.95 -11.55
N ALA A 178 -2.29 9.53 -12.71
CA ALA A 178 -2.69 10.89 -13.09
C ALA A 178 -4.21 11.05 -13.27
N ASP A 179 -4.91 9.98 -13.59
CA ASP A 179 -6.38 9.96 -13.73
C ASP A 179 -7.08 9.73 -12.37
N GLY A 180 -6.32 9.61 -11.30
CA GLY A 180 -6.84 9.30 -9.97
C GLY A 180 -7.25 7.83 -9.79
N ARG A 181 -6.84 6.93 -10.68
CA ARG A 181 -7.14 5.50 -10.56
C ARG A 181 -6.10 4.80 -9.72
N LEU A 182 -6.55 3.90 -8.87
CA LEU A 182 -5.68 3.08 -8.04
C LEU A 182 -4.84 2.15 -8.92
N ALA A 183 -3.52 2.36 -8.94
CA ALA A 183 -2.58 1.65 -9.80
C ALA A 183 -1.67 0.68 -9.04
N HIS A 184 -1.20 1.07 -7.84
CA HIS A 184 -0.29 0.25 -7.04
C HIS A 184 -0.62 0.38 -5.54
N LYS A 185 -0.07 -0.54 -4.74
CA LYS A 185 -0.10 -0.46 -3.28
C LYS A 185 1.20 -0.97 -2.69
N SER A 186 1.57 -0.50 -1.49
CA SER A 186 2.74 -1.02 -0.79
C SER A 186 2.55 -2.51 -0.46
N GLY A 187 3.56 -3.32 -0.76
CA GLY A 187 3.56 -4.76 -0.49
C GLY A 187 3.91 -5.13 0.94
N LEU A 188 4.29 -4.16 1.79
CA LEU A 188 4.63 -4.40 3.19
C LEU A 188 3.81 -3.51 4.09
N THR A 189 3.18 -4.13 5.10
CA THR A 189 2.53 -3.46 6.22
C THR A 189 2.99 -4.16 7.48
N ASP A 190 4.05 -3.66 8.11
CA ASP A 190 4.66 -4.25 9.30
C ASP A 190 4.56 -3.31 10.51
N TYR A 191 3.41 -3.36 11.17
CA TYR A 191 3.12 -2.56 12.35
C TYR A 191 4.13 -2.76 13.48
N ALA A 192 4.51 -4.01 13.76
CA ALA A 192 5.40 -4.32 14.87
C ALA A 192 6.83 -3.78 14.65
N ASN A 193 7.33 -3.80 13.42
CA ASN A 193 8.63 -3.22 13.11
C ASN A 193 8.54 -1.68 13.03
N TRP A 194 7.47 -1.16 12.42
CA TRP A 194 7.24 0.27 12.34
C TRP A 194 7.21 0.94 13.72
N THR A 195 6.52 0.37 14.72
CA THR A 195 6.51 0.91 16.09
C THR A 195 7.89 0.95 16.75
N ARG A 196 8.84 0.11 16.32
CA ARG A 196 10.23 0.13 16.80
C ARG A 196 11.09 1.18 16.11
N VAL A 197 10.88 1.39 14.80
CA VAL A 197 11.77 2.21 13.96
C VAL A 197 11.21 3.58 13.57
N SER A 198 9.88 3.76 13.60
CA SER A 198 9.20 5.00 13.19
C SER A 198 9.53 6.24 14.04
N PHE A 199 10.36 6.08 14.99
CA PHE A 199 10.77 7.12 15.92
C PHE A 199 12.28 7.40 15.91
N GLY A 200 13.06 6.75 15.09
CA GLY A 200 14.50 6.83 15.06
C GLY A 200 15.08 7.22 13.72
N ARG A 201 16.27 6.73 13.46
CA ARG A 201 17.15 7.09 12.35
C ARG A 201 16.73 6.56 10.97
N HIS A 202 15.67 5.75 10.89
CA HIS A 202 15.23 5.12 9.64
C HIS A 202 14.11 5.91 8.97
N THR A 203 14.36 7.17 8.69
CA THR A 203 13.42 8.06 8.01
C THR A 203 14.17 8.87 6.95
N PRO A 204 13.49 9.40 5.93
CA PRO A 204 14.11 10.21 4.88
C PRO A 204 14.78 11.49 5.39
N TRP A 205 14.33 11.98 6.54
CA TRP A 205 14.95 13.13 7.25
C TRP A 205 16.11 12.72 8.16
N GLY A 206 16.46 11.43 8.20
CA GLY A 206 17.65 10.83 8.79
C GLY A 206 18.51 10.17 7.72
N ASP A 207 19.45 9.30 8.12
CA ASP A 207 20.52 8.83 7.24
C ASP A 207 20.14 7.74 6.22
N GLU A 208 18.89 7.21 6.22
CA GLU A 208 18.50 6.07 5.36
C GLU A 208 17.06 6.16 4.82
N ASP A 209 16.93 6.08 3.50
CA ASP A 209 15.67 5.80 2.81
C ASP A 209 15.37 4.29 2.87
N SER A 210 14.14 3.92 3.26
CA SER A 210 13.68 2.54 3.15
C SER A 210 13.04 2.32 1.78
N PRO A 211 13.50 1.38 0.96
CA PRO A 211 12.88 1.10 -0.32
C PRO A 211 11.43 0.62 -0.13
N ALA A 212 10.54 1.10 -0.98
CA ALA A 212 9.16 0.63 -1.02
C ALA A 212 9.07 -0.61 -1.91
N LEU A 213 8.34 -1.61 -1.42
CA LEU A 213 7.91 -2.74 -2.22
C LEU A 213 6.47 -2.50 -2.65
N VAL A 214 6.25 -2.39 -3.96
CA VAL A 214 4.93 -2.15 -4.55
C VAL A 214 4.51 -3.31 -5.44
N THR A 215 3.22 -3.57 -5.50
CA THR A 215 2.60 -4.62 -6.30
C THR A 215 1.45 -4.05 -7.11
N ALA A 216 0.98 -4.81 -8.09
CA ALA A 216 -0.22 -4.46 -8.83
C ALA A 216 -1.42 -4.26 -7.88
N VAL A 217 -2.31 -3.38 -8.27
CA VAL A 217 -3.54 -3.12 -7.53
C VAL A 217 -4.50 -4.31 -7.61
N GLU A 218 -5.23 -4.55 -6.53
CA GLU A 218 -6.36 -5.46 -6.56
C GLU A 218 -7.53 -4.86 -7.35
N THR A 219 -8.30 -5.71 -7.98
CA THR A 219 -9.52 -5.31 -8.69
C THR A 219 -10.65 -5.00 -7.69
N ALA A 220 -11.71 -4.30 -8.16
CA ALA A 220 -12.91 -4.07 -7.35
C ALA A 220 -13.56 -5.39 -6.88
N LEU A 221 -13.46 -6.45 -7.71
CA LEU A 221 -13.93 -7.78 -7.38
C LEU A 221 -13.14 -8.40 -6.23
N GLU A 222 -11.80 -8.31 -6.26
CA GLU A 222 -10.94 -8.78 -5.15
C GLU A 222 -11.23 -8.03 -3.86
N GLN A 223 -11.50 -6.73 -3.94
CA GLN A 223 -11.92 -5.93 -2.78
C GLN A 223 -13.23 -6.44 -2.19
N ALA A 224 -14.25 -6.70 -3.02
CA ALA A 224 -15.53 -7.23 -2.56
C ALA A 224 -15.39 -8.63 -1.93
N LEU A 225 -14.64 -9.53 -2.58
CA LEU A 225 -14.36 -10.88 -2.08
C LEU A 225 -13.55 -10.87 -0.79
N SER A 226 -12.59 -9.94 -0.65
CA SER A 226 -11.79 -9.81 0.57
C SER A 226 -12.64 -9.39 1.77
N VAL A 227 -13.63 -8.53 1.56
CA VAL A 227 -14.63 -8.16 2.59
C VAL A 227 -15.47 -9.38 2.99
N GLN A 228 -15.97 -10.16 2.02
CA GLN A 228 -16.72 -11.39 2.30
C GLN A 228 -15.88 -12.40 3.09
N LEU A 229 -14.61 -12.60 2.71
CA LEU A 229 -13.71 -13.54 3.37
C LEU A 229 -13.43 -13.13 4.83
N MET A 230 -13.20 -11.84 5.08
CA MET A 230 -12.83 -11.35 6.41
C MET A 230 -14.01 -11.18 7.36
N HIS A 231 -15.20 -10.91 6.84
CA HIS A 231 -16.43 -10.63 7.62
C HIS A 231 -17.52 -11.70 7.45
N GLY A 232 -17.25 -12.79 6.71
CA GLY A 232 -18.17 -13.89 6.53
C GLY A 232 -18.47 -14.68 7.82
N ALA A 233 -19.40 -15.63 7.73
CA ALA A 233 -19.89 -16.41 8.88
C ALA A 233 -18.80 -17.27 9.55
N ALA A 234 -17.79 -17.69 8.82
CA ALA A 234 -16.68 -18.48 9.35
C ALA A 234 -15.42 -17.62 9.51
N LYS A 235 -14.75 -17.78 10.65
CA LYS A 235 -13.46 -17.09 10.90
C LYS A 235 -12.38 -17.65 9.95
N PRO A 236 -11.71 -16.81 9.17
CA PRO A 236 -10.62 -17.25 8.32
C PRO A 236 -9.44 -17.76 9.17
N ARG A 237 -8.75 -18.77 8.65
CA ARG A 237 -7.49 -19.22 9.22
C ARG A 237 -6.37 -18.30 8.77
N ILE A 238 -5.60 -17.75 9.70
CA ILE A 238 -4.46 -16.88 9.41
C ILE A 238 -3.18 -17.69 9.46
N THR A 239 -2.46 -17.71 8.34
CA THR A 239 -1.12 -18.33 8.22
C THR A 239 -0.06 -17.25 8.10
N GLN A 240 1.07 -17.43 8.79
CA GLN A 240 2.24 -16.58 8.65
C GLN A 240 3.35 -17.36 7.93
N LEU A 241 3.96 -16.71 6.94
CA LEU A 241 5.06 -17.28 6.16
C LEU A 241 6.31 -16.42 6.31
N GLN A 242 7.47 -17.08 6.39
CA GLN A 242 8.77 -16.41 6.25
C GLN A 242 9.13 -16.30 4.76
N PRO A 243 10.04 -15.38 4.37
CA PRO A 243 10.55 -15.32 3.00
C PRO A 243 11.05 -16.70 2.53
N GLY A 244 10.67 -17.10 1.32
CA GLY A 244 10.94 -18.42 0.75
C GLY A 244 9.97 -19.53 1.20
N GLY A 245 9.07 -19.27 2.17
CA GLY A 245 8.06 -20.23 2.59
C GLY A 245 7.01 -20.50 1.52
N GLU A 246 6.68 -21.74 1.27
CA GLU A 246 5.61 -22.17 0.36
C GLU A 246 4.26 -22.16 1.08
N LEU A 247 3.26 -21.51 0.51
CA LEU A 247 1.87 -21.55 0.98
C LEU A 247 1.14 -22.80 0.46
N VAL A 248 1.33 -23.07 -0.81
CA VAL A 248 0.85 -24.27 -1.53
C VAL A 248 1.83 -24.62 -2.64
N ARG A 249 1.84 -25.89 -3.03
CA ARG A 249 2.65 -26.39 -4.13
C ARG A 249 1.78 -26.81 -5.31
N GLN A 250 2.27 -26.54 -6.52
CA GLN A 250 1.66 -27.03 -7.75
C GLN A 250 1.47 -28.56 -7.71
N GLY A 251 0.29 -29.04 -8.08
CA GLY A 251 -0.07 -30.45 -8.05
C GLY A 251 -0.70 -30.93 -6.74
N ASP A 252 -0.57 -30.20 -5.63
CA ASP A 252 -1.22 -30.54 -4.36
C ASP A 252 -2.75 -30.39 -4.49
N PHE A 253 -3.49 -31.19 -3.72
CA PHE A 253 -4.94 -31.05 -3.62
C PHE A 253 -5.34 -30.01 -2.58
N GLY A 254 -6.28 -29.13 -2.91
CA GLY A 254 -6.81 -28.15 -1.97
C GLY A 254 -7.76 -27.16 -2.64
N GLN A 255 -8.84 -26.82 -1.93
CA GLN A 255 -9.91 -25.93 -2.40
C GLN A 255 -10.01 -24.63 -1.58
N ASP A 256 -9.02 -24.33 -0.74
CA ASP A 256 -9.02 -23.09 -0.01
C ASP A 256 -8.69 -21.92 -0.94
N ILE A 257 -9.36 -20.80 -0.69
CA ILE A 257 -9.06 -19.50 -1.26
C ILE A 257 -8.18 -18.73 -0.27
N TYR A 258 -7.24 -18.01 -0.76
CA TYR A 258 -6.26 -17.24 0.02
C TYR A 258 -6.40 -15.76 -0.24
N LEU A 259 -6.46 -14.96 0.80
CA LEU A 259 -6.35 -13.50 0.75
C LEU A 259 -5.00 -13.09 1.34
N VAL A 260 -4.19 -12.41 0.55
CA VAL A 260 -2.94 -11.83 1.04
C VAL A 260 -3.26 -10.63 1.93
N LEU A 261 -3.02 -10.74 3.23
CA LEU A 261 -3.25 -9.64 4.19
C LEU A 261 -2.04 -8.72 4.27
N ASP A 262 -0.84 -9.30 4.13
CA ASP A 262 0.42 -8.56 4.23
C ASP A 262 1.55 -9.30 3.53
N GLY A 263 2.54 -8.57 3.01
CA GLY A 263 3.67 -9.12 2.28
C GLY A 263 3.38 -9.34 0.79
N VAL A 264 4.28 -10.07 0.13
CA VAL A 264 4.21 -10.37 -1.31
C VAL A 264 4.34 -11.87 -1.53
N ILE A 265 3.41 -12.42 -2.28
CA ILE A 265 3.38 -13.82 -2.74
C ILE A 265 3.74 -13.86 -4.21
N ARG A 266 4.71 -14.69 -4.57
CA ARG A 266 5.06 -15.02 -5.94
C ARG A 266 4.33 -16.28 -6.38
N VAL A 267 3.75 -16.22 -7.58
CA VAL A 267 3.11 -17.35 -8.26
C VAL A 267 4.10 -17.96 -9.23
N GLU A 268 4.35 -19.26 -9.10
CA GLU A 268 5.25 -20.02 -9.95
C GLU A 268 4.51 -21.21 -10.58
N ARG A 269 4.78 -21.49 -11.86
CA ARG A 269 4.30 -22.70 -12.54
C ARG A 269 5.48 -23.34 -13.25
N ASP A 270 5.66 -24.66 -13.03
CA ASP A 270 6.76 -25.43 -13.61
C ASP A 270 8.13 -24.78 -13.35
N GLY A 271 8.30 -24.18 -12.14
CA GLY A 271 9.51 -23.45 -11.75
C GLY A 271 9.68 -22.05 -12.40
N THR A 272 8.72 -21.64 -13.23
CA THR A 272 8.77 -20.31 -13.88
C THR A 272 7.90 -19.33 -13.09
N ARG A 273 8.44 -18.15 -12.78
CA ARG A 273 7.71 -17.04 -12.16
C ARG A 273 6.68 -16.50 -13.15
N LEU A 274 5.41 -16.45 -12.73
CA LEU A 274 4.32 -15.87 -13.51
C LEU A 274 4.01 -14.43 -13.07
N ALA A 275 3.81 -14.23 -11.76
CA ALA A 275 3.40 -12.94 -11.21
C ALA A 275 3.81 -12.78 -9.73
N GLU A 276 3.71 -11.56 -9.19
CA GLU A 276 3.80 -11.27 -7.76
C GLU A 276 2.56 -10.46 -7.34
N TYR A 277 1.96 -10.91 -6.24
CA TYR A 277 0.74 -10.34 -5.69
C TYR A 277 0.95 -9.84 -4.27
N GLY A 278 0.41 -8.66 -3.99
CA GLY A 278 0.48 -8.00 -2.68
C GLY A 278 -0.81 -8.09 -1.88
N PRO A 279 -0.91 -7.29 -0.80
CA PRO A 279 -2.08 -7.28 0.07
C PRO A 279 -3.37 -6.96 -0.69
N GLY A 280 -4.43 -7.71 -0.39
CA GLY A 280 -5.73 -7.65 -1.03
C GLY A 280 -5.91 -8.63 -2.19
N ALA A 281 -4.83 -9.19 -2.74
CA ALA A 281 -4.95 -10.18 -3.79
C ALA A 281 -5.57 -11.49 -3.27
N MET A 282 -6.47 -12.05 -4.08
CA MET A 282 -7.12 -13.33 -3.86
C MET A 282 -6.43 -14.39 -4.72
N LEU A 283 -6.06 -15.52 -4.15
CA LEU A 283 -5.31 -16.58 -4.81
C LEU A 283 -5.94 -17.96 -4.53
N GLY A 284 -5.73 -18.92 -5.43
CA GLY A 284 -6.20 -20.29 -5.28
C GLY A 284 -7.56 -20.59 -5.92
N GLU A 285 -8.17 -19.63 -6.59
CA GLU A 285 -9.47 -19.67 -7.25
C GLU A 285 -9.53 -20.74 -8.35
N ARG A 286 -8.42 -20.92 -9.10
CA ARG A 286 -8.37 -21.92 -10.19
C ARG A 286 -8.52 -23.35 -9.67
N ALA A 287 -7.82 -23.69 -8.59
CA ALA A 287 -7.94 -25.01 -7.99
C ALA A 287 -9.37 -25.28 -7.51
N ALA A 288 -10.02 -24.27 -6.93
CA ALA A 288 -11.40 -24.38 -6.48
C ALA A 288 -12.39 -24.63 -7.63
N LEU A 289 -12.16 -24.02 -8.79
CA LEU A 289 -13.00 -24.14 -9.99
C LEU A 289 -12.67 -25.39 -10.83
N GLU A 290 -11.41 -25.83 -10.84
CA GLU A 290 -10.89 -26.85 -11.76
C GLU A 290 -10.64 -28.22 -11.09
N GLY A 291 -11.39 -28.56 -10.03
CA GLY A 291 -11.37 -29.88 -9.42
C GLY A 291 -10.38 -30.05 -8.26
N GLY A 292 -9.91 -28.97 -7.67
CA GLY A 292 -9.16 -28.97 -6.42
C GLY A 292 -7.65 -29.22 -6.53
N THR A 293 -7.08 -29.30 -7.72
CA THR A 293 -5.63 -29.42 -7.91
C THR A 293 -4.98 -28.05 -8.06
N ARG A 294 -3.96 -27.75 -7.25
CA ARG A 294 -3.21 -26.49 -7.32
C ARG A 294 -2.49 -26.36 -8.65
N THR A 295 -2.81 -25.32 -9.40
CA THR A 295 -2.25 -25.07 -10.75
C THR A 295 -0.88 -24.38 -10.68
N SER A 296 -0.50 -23.86 -9.52
CA SER A 296 0.73 -23.10 -9.31
C SER A 296 1.24 -23.26 -7.88
N THR A 297 2.54 -23.04 -7.68
CA THR A 297 3.17 -22.90 -6.38
C THR A 297 3.11 -21.45 -5.92
N LEU A 298 2.72 -21.21 -4.67
CA LEU A 298 2.67 -19.89 -4.07
C LEU A 298 3.80 -19.75 -3.03
N VAL A 299 4.73 -18.85 -3.29
CA VAL A 299 5.94 -18.67 -2.47
C VAL A 299 5.97 -17.25 -1.89
N ALA A 300 6.23 -17.15 -0.60
CA ALA A 300 6.40 -15.85 0.07
C ALA A 300 7.72 -15.20 -0.37
N VAL A 301 7.66 -14.04 -1.02
CA VAL A 301 8.83 -13.22 -1.37
C VAL A 301 9.33 -12.47 -0.15
N THR A 302 8.40 -11.95 0.64
CA THR A 302 8.65 -11.28 1.92
C THR A 302 8.01 -12.07 3.05
N ARG A 303 8.13 -11.61 4.29
CA ARG A 303 7.27 -12.12 5.36
C ARG A 303 5.82 -11.83 5.00
N CYS A 304 4.97 -12.86 5.00
CA CYS A 304 3.57 -12.74 4.61
C CYS A 304 2.61 -13.14 5.73
N ARG A 305 1.43 -12.54 5.70
CA ARG A 305 0.23 -12.98 6.42
C ARG A 305 -0.86 -13.26 5.40
N VAL A 306 -1.46 -14.43 5.48
CA VAL A 306 -2.46 -14.87 4.51
C VAL A 306 -3.66 -15.41 5.27
N ALA A 307 -4.85 -14.93 4.94
CA ALA A 307 -6.11 -15.50 5.40
C ALA A 307 -6.58 -16.57 4.42
N SER A 308 -7.15 -17.66 4.90
CA SER A 308 -7.73 -18.71 4.06
C SER A 308 -9.12 -19.13 4.53
N VAL A 309 -9.98 -19.41 3.56
CA VAL A 309 -11.30 -20.01 3.77
C VAL A 309 -11.56 -21.06 2.69
N PRO A 310 -12.38 -22.09 2.97
CA PRO A 310 -12.86 -23.01 1.93
C PRO A 310 -13.65 -22.25 0.84
N ALA A 311 -13.42 -22.58 -0.43
CA ALA A 311 -14.07 -21.91 -1.56
C ALA A 311 -15.61 -21.95 -1.52
N VAL A 312 -16.18 -22.99 -0.90
CA VAL A 312 -17.63 -23.12 -0.72
C VAL A 312 -18.29 -21.95 0.05
N GLN A 313 -17.50 -21.13 0.73
CA GLN A 313 -17.97 -19.95 1.47
C GLN A 313 -18.03 -18.68 0.61
N LEU A 314 -17.57 -18.72 -0.62
CA LEU A 314 -17.53 -17.62 -1.56
C LEU A 314 -18.43 -17.92 -2.77
N ASP A 315 -18.86 -16.87 -3.47
CA ASP A 315 -19.66 -17.03 -4.69
C ASP A 315 -18.78 -17.60 -5.82
N LEU A 316 -19.23 -18.67 -6.44
CA LEU A 316 -18.50 -19.34 -7.51
C LEU A 316 -18.44 -18.50 -8.80
N SER A 317 -19.43 -17.64 -9.04
CA SER A 317 -19.44 -16.74 -10.20
C SER A 317 -18.35 -15.67 -10.07
N ASP A 318 -18.21 -15.11 -8.87
CA ASP A 318 -17.18 -14.12 -8.56
C ASP A 318 -15.76 -14.72 -8.65
N LEU A 319 -15.59 -15.96 -8.18
CA LEU A 319 -14.34 -16.69 -8.33
C LEU A 319 -13.98 -16.99 -9.79
N ALA A 320 -14.98 -17.28 -10.64
CA ALA A 320 -14.76 -17.52 -12.07
C ALA A 320 -14.35 -16.24 -12.82
N GLU A 321 -14.92 -15.09 -12.46
CA GLU A 321 -14.55 -13.80 -12.99
C GLU A 321 -13.11 -13.44 -12.59
N LEU A 322 -12.74 -13.64 -11.32
CA LEU A 322 -11.39 -13.44 -10.80
C LEU A 322 -10.35 -14.28 -11.55
N ALA A 323 -10.63 -15.57 -11.74
CA ALA A 323 -9.74 -16.48 -12.48
C ALA A 323 -9.52 -16.06 -13.94
N THR A 324 -10.52 -15.40 -14.54
CA THR A 324 -10.41 -14.85 -15.90
C THR A 324 -9.53 -13.60 -15.92
N GLY A 325 -9.62 -12.76 -14.90
CA GLY A 325 -8.76 -11.58 -14.71
C GLY A 325 -7.30 -11.97 -14.61
N HIS A 326 -6.96 -12.88 -13.72
CA HIS A 326 -5.59 -13.36 -13.52
C HIS A 326 -4.97 -13.99 -14.77
N ARG A 327 -5.74 -14.72 -15.59
CA ARG A 327 -5.24 -15.26 -16.87
C ARG A 327 -4.83 -14.18 -17.87
N ARG A 328 -5.53 -13.05 -17.89
CA ARG A 328 -5.18 -11.92 -18.76
C ARG A 328 -3.89 -11.24 -18.31
N GLU A 329 -3.69 -11.08 -17.00
CA GLU A 329 -2.49 -10.47 -16.44
C GLU A 329 -1.24 -11.33 -16.67
N GLU A 330 -1.36 -12.66 -16.55
CA GLU A 330 -0.29 -13.60 -16.84
C GLU A 330 0.09 -13.60 -18.32
N GLY A 331 -0.88 -13.42 -19.23
CA GLY A 331 -0.65 -13.40 -20.69
C GLY A 331 -0.03 -12.11 -21.23
N VAL A 332 -0.12 -11.00 -20.51
CA VAL A 332 0.45 -9.70 -20.93
C VAL A 332 1.93 -9.56 -20.54
N ARG A 333 2.42 -10.41 -19.64
CA ARG A 333 3.80 -10.37 -19.12
C ARG A 333 4.72 -11.46 -19.71
N GLY A 334 4.25 -12.22 -20.71
CA GLY A 334 4.98 -13.27 -21.41
C GLY A 334 5.69 -12.76 -22.68
#